data_ea55ec9520cc154861106a2f9dff6918
#
_entry.id   ea55ec9520cc154861106a2f9dff6918
#
_cell.length_a   1.000
_cell.length_b   1.000
_cell.length_c   1.000
_cell.angle_alpha   90.00
_cell.angle_beta   90.00
_cell.angle_gamma   90.00
#
_symmetry.space_group_name_H-M   'P 1'
#
loop_
_entity.id
_entity.type
_entity.pdbx_description
1 polymer ?
#
loop_
_entity_poly.entity_id
_entity_poly.type
_entity_poly.pdbx_seq_one_letter_code
_entity_poly.pdbx_strand_id
1 'polypeptide(L)'
;MMTKEEFMKQKEQGRAFLVIAEEEGDSITPISLYRRMKGKKKFLLESSQLHQDKGRYSYLGCNPYGEVKSVGTEVERTIYGQTEKLQSNVLQVLEEEIASAQVDSPFPFCGGAVGYIGYDVIRQYENIGADLHDPLNIPEVHLLLYREFIVYDHLRQKLSFVYVCREDDSASYEEVYERLQVYKEEVLQGEESEVTEIRSTLSFTSSITEKEFRVMVETAKEHIRAGDIFQVVLSQRLQSECIGDPFALYRKLRIANPSPYMFYIDFQDYVVLGSSPESLLSVRDDKVMTNPIAGTRPRGKTKQEDAEIEKELLENEKERAEHMMLVDLGRNDIGRVSEIGSVTIDKYMKVEKYSHVMHIVSEVYGTLRKQMSGFDALAYCLPAGTVSGAPKIRAMEIINELENEKRNVYAGAVGYVSFSGNLDMALAIRTMVVKDEKAYVQAGAGIVYDSDPVAEYEETLNKARALLEVMK
;
A
#
# COMPACT_ATOMS: atom_id res chain seq x y z
N MET A 1 -11.33 25.84 -14.46
CA MET A 1 -11.67 26.04 -13.04
C MET A 1 -13.11 26.47 -12.94
N MET A 2 -13.85 26.10 -11.87
CA MET A 2 -15.25 26.53 -11.67
C MET A 2 -15.37 28.04 -11.50
N THR A 3 -16.54 28.61 -11.83
CA THR A 3 -16.83 30.04 -11.64
C THR A 3 -17.14 30.36 -10.19
N LYS A 4 -17.09 31.65 -9.83
CA LYS A 4 -17.46 32.10 -8.48
C LYS A 4 -18.93 31.76 -8.13
N GLU A 5 -19.84 31.89 -9.11
CA GLU A 5 -21.26 31.56 -8.92
C GLU A 5 -21.45 30.06 -8.62
N GLU A 6 -20.75 29.20 -9.36
CA GLU A 6 -20.77 27.74 -9.11
C GLU A 6 -20.19 27.40 -7.74
N PHE A 7 -19.08 28.05 -7.33
CA PHE A 7 -18.48 27.87 -6.02
C PHE A 7 -19.45 28.25 -4.90
N MET A 8 -20.07 29.40 -4.98
CA MET A 8 -21.06 29.86 -3.97
C MET A 8 -22.26 28.92 -3.89
N LYS A 9 -22.76 28.46 -5.03
CA LYS A 9 -23.84 27.48 -5.10
C LYS A 9 -23.48 26.15 -4.42
N GLN A 10 -22.26 25.67 -4.61
CA GLN A 10 -21.79 24.45 -3.92
C GLN A 10 -21.70 24.67 -2.41
N LYS A 11 -21.16 25.80 -1.97
CA LYS A 11 -21.11 26.16 -0.54
C LYS A 11 -22.49 26.21 0.13
N GLU A 12 -23.47 26.79 -0.56
CA GLU A 12 -24.86 26.87 -0.07
C GLU A 12 -25.52 25.50 0.11
N GLN A 13 -25.06 24.47 -0.63
CA GLN A 13 -25.56 23.10 -0.48
C GLN A 13 -25.07 22.41 0.80
N GLY A 14 -24.08 22.99 1.52
CA GLY A 14 -23.54 22.41 2.75
C GLY A 14 -22.87 21.05 2.54
N ARG A 15 -22.22 20.85 1.38
CA ARG A 15 -21.50 19.61 1.05
C ARG A 15 -20.06 19.94 0.65
N ALA A 16 -19.16 19.01 0.91
CA ALA A 16 -17.80 19.13 0.41
C ALA A 16 -17.76 18.96 -1.12
N PHE A 17 -16.88 19.70 -1.80
CA PHE A 17 -16.72 19.69 -3.25
C PHE A 17 -15.28 19.99 -3.68
N LEU A 18 -14.95 19.65 -4.93
CA LEU A 18 -13.63 19.87 -5.49
C LEU A 18 -13.57 21.18 -6.28
N VAL A 19 -12.48 21.93 -6.08
CA VAL A 19 -12.07 23.00 -6.97
C VAL A 19 -10.85 22.49 -7.75
N ILE A 20 -10.95 22.46 -9.09
CA ILE A 20 -9.95 21.85 -9.95
C ILE A 20 -9.42 22.89 -10.95
N ALA A 21 -8.10 23.00 -11.01
CA ALA A 21 -7.39 23.74 -12.05
C ALA A 21 -6.65 22.73 -12.94
N GLU A 22 -7.03 22.67 -14.22
CA GLU A 22 -6.42 21.76 -15.19
C GLU A 22 -5.31 22.45 -16.01
N GLU A 23 -4.29 21.67 -16.38
CA GLU A 23 -3.20 22.04 -17.28
C GLU A 23 -2.82 20.85 -18.18
N GLU A 24 -2.12 21.14 -19.27
CA GLU A 24 -1.54 20.09 -20.11
C GLU A 24 -0.32 19.47 -19.42
N GLY A 25 -0.24 18.14 -19.46
CA GLY A 25 0.78 17.35 -18.77
C GLY A 25 1.74 16.59 -19.70
N ASP A 26 1.67 16.82 -21.01
CA ASP A 26 2.42 16.10 -22.04
C ASP A 26 3.94 16.31 -21.95
N SER A 27 4.38 17.44 -21.42
CA SER A 27 5.79 17.84 -21.31
C SER A 27 6.42 17.61 -19.95
N ILE A 28 5.66 17.08 -18.97
CA ILE A 28 6.12 16.90 -17.60
C ILE A 28 5.82 15.48 -17.08
N THR A 29 6.57 15.02 -16.10
CA THR A 29 6.38 13.69 -15.50
C THR A 29 6.04 13.78 -14.02
N PRO A 30 5.38 12.77 -13.42
CA PRO A 30 5.14 12.74 -11.97
C PRO A 30 6.43 12.89 -11.15
N ILE A 31 7.56 12.33 -11.62
CA ILE A 31 8.88 12.48 -10.98
C ILE A 31 9.33 13.95 -10.97
N SER A 32 9.20 14.63 -12.11
CA SER A 32 9.56 16.06 -12.22
C SER A 32 8.66 16.92 -11.33
N LEU A 33 7.34 16.66 -11.33
CA LEU A 33 6.39 17.33 -10.44
C LEU A 33 6.78 17.16 -8.98
N TYR A 34 7.04 15.90 -8.54
CA TYR A 34 7.45 15.61 -7.16
C TYR A 34 8.71 16.42 -6.76
N ARG A 35 9.70 16.50 -7.63
CA ARG A 35 10.95 17.24 -7.38
C ARG A 35 10.77 18.75 -7.32
N ARG A 36 9.78 19.29 -8.03
CA ARG A 36 9.44 20.74 -8.03
C ARG A 36 8.56 21.15 -6.87
N MET A 37 7.76 20.21 -6.33
CA MET A 37 6.92 20.48 -5.15
C MET A 37 7.78 20.90 -3.96
N LYS A 38 7.48 22.06 -3.38
CA LYS A 38 8.07 22.55 -2.14
C LYS A 38 7.14 22.18 -0.99
N GLY A 39 7.70 21.72 0.10
CA GLY A 39 6.89 21.34 1.26
C GLY A 39 7.42 20.11 1.96
N LYS A 40 6.74 19.74 3.03
CA LYS A 40 7.07 18.59 3.88
C LYS A 40 6.03 17.49 3.72
N LYS A 41 6.40 16.29 4.17
CA LYS A 41 5.50 15.14 4.18
C LYS A 41 4.87 14.95 2.80
N LYS A 42 5.73 14.75 1.79
CA LYS A 42 5.33 14.56 0.40
C LYS A 42 4.97 13.11 0.12
N PHE A 43 4.04 12.91 -0.80
CA PHE A 43 3.78 11.58 -1.33
C PHE A 43 3.73 11.56 -2.86
N LEU A 44 4.03 10.38 -3.42
CA LEU A 44 3.82 10.02 -4.81
C LEU A 44 3.26 8.60 -4.84
N LEU A 45 2.07 8.44 -5.41
CA LEU A 45 1.45 7.14 -5.70
C LEU A 45 1.33 7.00 -7.21
N GLU A 46 1.87 5.91 -7.76
CA GLU A 46 1.86 5.62 -9.20
C GLU A 46 1.47 4.16 -9.46
N SER A 47 1.14 3.86 -10.69
CA SER A 47 1.01 2.48 -11.17
C SER A 47 1.81 2.30 -12.45
N SER A 48 2.47 1.16 -12.60
CA SER A 48 3.15 0.80 -13.85
C SER A 48 2.20 0.22 -14.90
N GLN A 49 0.98 -0.13 -14.52
CA GLN A 49 -0.03 -0.69 -15.42
C GLN A 49 -0.87 0.41 -16.04
N LEU A 50 -0.60 0.72 -17.30
CA LEU A 50 -1.40 1.66 -18.10
C LEU A 50 -2.60 0.91 -18.73
N HIS A 51 -3.57 0.50 -17.92
CA HIS A 51 -4.87 0.00 -18.39
C HIS A 51 -5.97 1.04 -18.14
N GLN A 52 -7.04 1.01 -18.92
CA GLN A 52 -8.11 2.02 -18.85
C GLN A 52 -8.70 2.20 -17.44
N ASP A 53 -8.66 1.15 -16.61
CA ASP A 53 -9.25 1.14 -15.27
C ASP A 53 -8.21 1.05 -14.13
N LYS A 54 -7.01 0.56 -14.41
CA LYS A 54 -5.91 0.44 -13.43
C LYS A 54 -4.70 1.21 -13.94
N GLY A 55 -4.10 2.04 -13.07
CA GLY A 55 -2.87 2.77 -13.40
C GLY A 55 -3.05 4.01 -14.25
N ARG A 56 -4.29 4.48 -14.43
CA ARG A 56 -4.56 5.70 -15.19
C ARG A 56 -4.02 6.95 -14.51
N TYR A 57 -4.03 7.00 -13.19
CA TYR A 57 -3.70 8.19 -12.43
C TYR A 57 -2.44 8.01 -11.59
N SER A 58 -1.62 9.07 -11.50
CA SER A 58 -0.66 9.26 -10.43
C SER A 58 -1.14 10.38 -9.53
N TYR A 59 -0.92 10.23 -8.22
CA TYR A 59 -1.32 11.20 -7.20
C TYR A 59 -0.08 11.71 -6.48
N LEU A 60 -0.03 13.03 -6.27
CA LEU A 60 1.05 13.70 -5.56
C LEU A 60 0.48 14.72 -4.59
N GLY A 61 1.12 14.88 -3.44
CA GLY A 61 0.75 15.92 -2.48
C GLY A 61 1.87 16.24 -1.52
N CYS A 62 1.73 17.37 -0.85
CA CYS A 62 2.62 17.82 0.21
C CYS A 62 1.83 18.63 1.23
N ASN A 63 2.45 18.91 2.38
CA ASN A 63 1.88 19.75 3.43
C ASN A 63 0.48 19.28 3.85
N PRO A 64 0.33 18.08 4.42
CA PRO A 64 -0.96 17.58 4.88
C PRO A 64 -1.56 18.54 5.91
N TYR A 65 -2.90 18.67 5.92
CA TYR A 65 -3.59 19.48 6.91
C TYR A 65 -3.63 18.82 8.28
N GLY A 66 -3.36 17.52 8.33
CA GLY A 66 -3.33 16.73 9.55
C GLY A 66 -2.65 15.38 9.37
N GLU A 67 -2.56 14.64 10.46
CA GLU A 67 -2.06 13.27 10.48
C GLU A 67 -2.69 12.46 11.62
N VAL A 68 -2.78 11.16 11.43
CA VAL A 68 -3.21 10.20 12.45
C VAL A 68 -2.14 9.13 12.60
N LYS A 69 -1.67 8.94 13.83
CA LYS A 69 -0.69 7.93 14.22
C LYS A 69 -1.25 7.07 15.32
N SER A 70 -0.85 5.79 15.37
CA SER A 70 -1.14 4.96 16.55
C SER A 70 -0.03 3.99 16.89
N VAL A 71 0.05 3.66 18.17
CA VAL A 71 0.76 2.53 18.73
C VAL A 71 -0.20 1.82 19.68
N GLY A 72 -0.58 0.58 19.35
CA GLY A 72 -1.71 -0.07 20.03
C GLY A 72 -2.96 0.79 19.92
N THR A 73 -3.67 0.96 21.01
CA THR A 73 -4.88 1.79 21.12
C THR A 73 -4.61 3.25 21.47
N GLU A 74 -3.35 3.64 21.62
CA GLU A 74 -3.00 5.06 21.75
C GLU A 74 -2.95 5.72 20.38
N VAL A 75 -3.93 6.58 20.12
CA VAL A 75 -4.07 7.31 18.85
C VAL A 75 -3.72 8.77 19.07
N GLU A 76 -2.80 9.29 18.27
CA GLU A 76 -2.48 10.71 18.18
C GLU A 76 -3.05 11.26 16.88
N ARG A 77 -4.02 12.18 16.99
CA ARG A 77 -4.62 12.90 15.87
C ARG A 77 -4.18 14.35 15.91
N THR A 78 -3.53 14.80 14.86
CA THR A 78 -3.11 16.19 14.67
C THR A 78 -3.87 16.80 13.50
N ILE A 79 -4.65 17.85 13.72
CA ILE A 79 -5.41 18.59 12.70
C ILE A 79 -5.06 20.08 12.80
N TYR A 80 -4.61 20.69 11.71
CA TYR A 80 -4.16 22.09 11.67
C TYR A 80 -3.18 22.46 12.79
N GLY A 81 -2.28 21.53 13.14
CA GLY A 81 -1.28 21.71 14.18
C GLY A 81 -1.79 21.55 15.62
N GLN A 82 -3.06 21.24 15.80
CA GLN A 82 -3.61 20.88 17.11
C GLN A 82 -3.59 19.38 17.28
N THR A 83 -2.89 18.90 18.30
CA THR A 83 -2.73 17.48 18.59
C THR A 83 -3.59 17.06 19.78
N GLU A 84 -4.33 15.99 19.61
CA GLU A 84 -5.04 15.29 20.69
C GLU A 84 -4.58 13.84 20.78
N LYS A 85 -4.66 13.29 21.98
CA LYS A 85 -4.37 11.89 22.25
C LYS A 85 -5.64 11.19 22.68
N LEU A 86 -5.96 10.10 22.01
CA LEU A 86 -7.18 9.33 22.19
C LEU A 86 -6.83 7.89 22.56
N GLN A 87 -7.64 7.29 23.39
CA GLN A 87 -7.60 5.85 23.64
C GLN A 87 -8.75 5.22 22.84
N SER A 88 -8.47 4.76 21.64
CA SER A 88 -9.49 4.31 20.69
C SER A 88 -8.92 3.33 19.66
N ASN A 89 -9.81 2.73 18.87
CA ASN A 89 -9.44 2.02 17.66
C ASN A 89 -9.07 3.04 16.57
N VAL A 90 -7.89 2.89 15.98
CA VAL A 90 -7.36 3.85 15.01
C VAL A 90 -8.18 3.93 13.73
N LEU A 91 -8.74 2.79 13.25
CA LEU A 91 -9.56 2.79 12.03
C LEU A 91 -10.89 3.53 12.27
N GLN A 92 -11.44 3.47 13.48
CA GLN A 92 -12.62 4.23 13.83
C GLN A 92 -12.35 5.74 13.85
N VAL A 93 -11.21 6.17 14.42
CA VAL A 93 -10.79 7.59 14.40
C VAL A 93 -10.60 8.10 12.98
N LEU A 94 -10.02 7.27 12.10
CA LEU A 94 -9.85 7.60 10.69
C LEU A 94 -11.18 7.67 9.95
N GLU A 95 -12.11 6.76 10.23
CA GLU A 95 -13.42 6.75 9.63
C GLU A 95 -14.21 8.03 9.96
N GLU A 96 -14.19 8.46 11.22
CA GLU A 96 -14.81 9.71 11.65
C GLU A 96 -14.23 10.92 10.91
N GLU A 97 -12.90 10.97 10.73
CA GLU A 97 -12.23 12.07 10.01
C GLU A 97 -12.57 12.07 8.51
N ILE A 98 -12.61 10.90 7.87
CA ILE A 98 -12.89 10.77 6.44
C ILE A 98 -14.38 10.94 6.13
N ALA A 99 -15.28 10.36 6.94
CA ALA A 99 -16.73 10.42 6.73
C ALA A 99 -17.28 11.85 6.83
N SER A 100 -16.59 12.75 7.54
CA SER A 100 -16.98 14.16 7.68
C SER A 100 -16.93 14.95 6.36
N ALA A 101 -16.42 14.38 5.26
CA ALA A 101 -16.22 15.09 3.99
C ALA A 101 -16.59 14.23 2.78
N GLN A 102 -17.84 13.80 2.66
CA GLN A 102 -18.30 13.11 1.45
C GLN A 102 -18.22 14.02 0.22
N VAL A 103 -17.45 13.58 -0.78
CA VAL A 103 -17.15 14.36 -2.00
C VAL A 103 -17.46 13.54 -3.24
N ASP A 104 -18.28 14.09 -4.14
CA ASP A 104 -18.41 13.57 -5.49
C ASP A 104 -17.17 13.95 -6.32
N SER A 105 -16.53 12.97 -6.94
CA SER A 105 -15.26 13.18 -7.64
C SER A 105 -15.14 12.41 -8.95
N PRO A 106 -14.54 13.02 -9.98
CA PRO A 106 -14.16 12.30 -11.19
C PRO A 106 -12.92 11.41 -11.00
N PHE A 107 -12.26 11.51 -9.84
CA PHE A 107 -11.05 10.76 -9.52
C PHE A 107 -11.32 9.75 -8.40
N PRO A 108 -10.71 8.55 -8.45
CA PRO A 108 -10.77 7.59 -7.35
C PRO A 108 -10.29 8.14 -6.00
N PHE A 109 -9.20 8.91 -6.01
CA PHE A 109 -8.72 9.68 -4.87
C PHE A 109 -9.13 11.13 -5.03
N CYS A 110 -9.88 11.65 -4.08
CA CYS A 110 -10.36 13.04 -4.06
C CYS A 110 -9.94 13.79 -2.79
N GLY A 111 -8.74 13.50 -2.30
CA GLY A 111 -8.28 13.92 -0.98
C GLY A 111 -8.64 12.89 0.09
N GLY A 112 -8.09 13.04 1.27
CA GLY A 112 -8.23 12.07 2.36
C GLY A 112 -6.90 11.65 2.94
N ALA A 113 -6.79 10.41 3.37
CA ALA A 113 -5.63 9.88 4.06
C ALA A 113 -4.70 9.11 3.10
N VAL A 114 -3.39 9.34 3.19
CA VAL A 114 -2.34 8.61 2.48
C VAL A 114 -1.28 8.14 3.48
N GLY A 115 -0.90 6.87 3.41
CA GLY A 115 0.12 6.34 4.31
C GLY A 115 0.06 4.82 4.41
N TYR A 116 0.30 4.30 5.60
CA TYR A 116 0.27 2.86 5.85
C TYR A 116 -0.49 2.50 7.13
N ILE A 117 -0.99 1.26 7.11
CA ILE A 117 -1.55 0.56 8.26
C ILE A 117 -0.72 -0.71 8.41
N GLY A 118 0.11 -0.79 9.44
CA GLY A 118 1.06 -1.87 9.65
C GLY A 118 0.39 -3.18 10.08
N TYR A 119 1.18 -4.27 10.01
CA TYR A 119 0.73 -5.61 10.42
C TYR A 119 0.21 -5.64 11.85
N ASP A 120 0.92 -4.98 12.75
CA ASP A 120 0.68 -5.07 14.20
C ASP A 120 -0.66 -4.43 14.65
N VAL A 121 -1.34 -3.66 13.78
CA VAL A 121 -2.71 -3.14 14.04
C VAL A 121 -3.71 -4.26 14.35
N ILE A 122 -3.46 -5.48 13.85
CA ILE A 122 -4.34 -6.63 14.10
C ILE A 122 -4.51 -6.92 15.60
N ARG A 123 -3.56 -6.51 16.45
CA ARG A 123 -3.63 -6.64 17.92
C ARG A 123 -4.76 -5.83 18.56
N GLN A 124 -5.32 -4.85 17.82
CA GLN A 124 -6.51 -4.13 18.26
C GLN A 124 -7.81 -4.94 18.07
N TYR A 125 -7.76 -6.00 17.26
CA TYR A 125 -8.91 -6.83 16.87
C TYR A 125 -8.80 -8.27 17.35
N GLU A 126 -7.59 -8.82 17.38
CA GLU A 126 -7.35 -10.23 17.67
C GLU A 126 -6.22 -10.38 18.71
N ASN A 127 -6.38 -11.33 19.60
CA ASN A 127 -5.33 -11.68 20.56
C ASN A 127 -4.39 -12.72 19.93
N ILE A 128 -3.26 -12.27 19.41
CA ILE A 128 -2.27 -13.13 18.75
C ILE A 128 -1.02 -13.38 19.62
N GLY A 129 -1.08 -13.05 20.90
CA GLY A 129 0.02 -13.23 21.86
C GLY A 129 0.63 -11.93 22.37
N ALA A 130 1.74 -12.02 23.09
CA ALA A 130 2.41 -10.86 23.68
C ALA A 130 2.95 -9.90 22.62
N ASP A 131 3.05 -8.62 22.98
CA ASP A 131 3.66 -7.62 22.12
C ASP A 131 5.16 -7.89 21.92
N LEU A 132 5.66 -7.66 20.71
CA LEU A 132 7.05 -7.93 20.35
C LEU A 132 7.89 -6.65 20.40
N HIS A 133 9.21 -6.84 20.45
CA HIS A 133 10.15 -5.73 20.36
C HIS A 133 10.02 -4.97 19.05
N ASP A 134 10.00 -3.62 19.10
CA ASP A 134 9.97 -2.73 17.92
C ASP A 134 11.32 -2.01 17.75
N PRO A 135 12.22 -2.54 16.92
CA PRO A 135 13.52 -1.90 16.70
C PRO A 135 13.46 -0.69 15.77
N LEU A 136 12.40 -0.54 14.99
CA LEU A 136 12.23 0.62 14.11
C LEU A 136 11.69 1.84 14.87
N ASN A 137 10.93 1.61 15.92
CA ASN A 137 10.28 2.64 16.71
C ASN A 137 9.53 3.64 15.81
N ILE A 138 8.61 3.10 15.00
CA ILE A 138 7.70 3.84 14.14
C ILE A 138 6.26 3.51 14.52
N PRO A 139 5.28 4.41 14.24
CA PRO A 139 3.88 4.12 14.48
C PRO A 139 3.41 2.83 13.79
N GLU A 140 2.50 2.09 14.41
CA GLU A 140 1.84 0.94 13.77
C GLU A 140 0.93 1.39 12.63
N VAL A 141 0.32 2.56 12.77
CA VAL A 141 -0.43 3.24 11.71
C VAL A 141 0.06 4.66 11.59
N HIS A 142 0.31 5.12 10.37
CA HIS A 142 0.62 6.52 10.10
C HIS A 142 0.00 6.93 8.77
N LEU A 143 -1.02 7.76 8.86
CA LEU A 143 -1.75 8.30 7.71
C LEU A 143 -1.70 9.83 7.75
N LEU A 144 -1.32 10.43 6.63
CA LEU A 144 -1.24 11.86 6.40
C LEU A 144 -2.50 12.33 5.68
N LEU A 145 -3.12 13.41 6.13
CA LEU A 145 -4.41 13.89 5.66
C LEU A 145 -4.24 15.04 4.66
N TYR A 146 -4.67 14.82 3.41
CA TYR A 146 -4.49 15.80 2.33
C TYR A 146 -5.82 16.28 1.80
N ARG A 147 -5.93 17.60 1.61
CA ARG A 147 -7.02 18.26 0.88
C ARG A 147 -6.53 19.02 -0.36
N GLU A 148 -5.22 19.10 -0.53
CA GLU A 148 -4.55 19.67 -1.70
C GLU A 148 -3.64 18.62 -2.28
N PHE A 149 -3.80 18.36 -3.58
CA PHE A 149 -3.03 17.34 -4.27
C PHE A 149 -3.07 17.56 -5.78
N ILE A 150 -2.19 16.85 -6.48
CA ILE A 150 -2.11 16.83 -7.94
C ILE A 150 -2.54 15.46 -8.44
N VAL A 151 -3.32 15.44 -9.49
CA VAL A 151 -3.66 14.23 -10.26
C VAL A 151 -3.01 14.35 -11.63
N TYR A 152 -2.19 13.37 -11.99
CA TYR A 152 -1.67 13.20 -13.34
C TYR A 152 -2.49 12.11 -14.06
N ASP A 153 -3.25 12.47 -15.10
CA ASP A 153 -3.99 11.53 -15.93
C ASP A 153 -3.10 11.08 -17.10
N HIS A 154 -2.54 9.86 -16.99
CA HIS A 154 -1.66 9.29 -18.00
C HIS A 154 -2.36 9.05 -19.36
N LEU A 155 -3.66 8.79 -19.34
CA LEU A 155 -4.42 8.54 -20.58
C LEU A 155 -4.68 9.84 -21.35
N ARG A 156 -5.04 10.92 -20.64
CA ARG A 156 -5.35 12.23 -21.23
C ARG A 156 -4.15 13.15 -21.30
N GLN A 157 -3.02 12.79 -20.64
CA GLN A 157 -1.84 13.63 -20.48
C GLN A 157 -2.20 15.00 -19.89
N LYS A 158 -3.00 14.99 -18.83
CA LYS A 158 -3.47 16.19 -18.14
C LYS A 158 -3.07 16.19 -16.68
N LEU A 159 -2.84 17.38 -16.17
CA LEU A 159 -2.65 17.69 -14.76
C LEU A 159 -3.91 18.32 -14.20
N SER A 160 -4.31 17.89 -13.02
CA SER A 160 -5.37 18.52 -12.24
C SER A 160 -4.80 18.88 -10.86
N PHE A 161 -4.76 20.18 -10.57
CA PHE A 161 -4.46 20.71 -9.24
C PHE A 161 -5.78 20.80 -8.50
N VAL A 162 -5.90 20.09 -7.39
CA VAL A 162 -7.17 19.88 -6.71
C VAL A 162 -7.12 20.45 -5.30
N TYR A 163 -8.14 21.19 -4.93
CA TYR A 163 -8.43 21.62 -3.57
C TYR A 163 -9.79 21.09 -3.14
N VAL A 164 -9.84 20.46 -1.97
CA VAL A 164 -11.09 19.97 -1.37
C VAL A 164 -11.64 21.05 -0.44
N CYS A 165 -12.74 21.66 -0.83
CA CYS A 165 -13.48 22.56 0.02
C CYS A 165 -14.43 21.72 0.89
N ARG A 166 -14.15 21.65 2.19
CA ARG A 166 -14.99 20.92 3.17
C ARG A 166 -16.16 21.80 3.61
N GLU A 167 -17.16 21.22 4.23
CA GLU A 167 -18.34 21.95 4.74
C GLU A 167 -17.95 23.04 5.76
N ASP A 168 -16.96 22.72 6.62
CA ASP A 168 -16.44 23.62 7.67
C ASP A 168 -15.38 24.62 7.17
N ASP A 169 -15.03 24.59 5.87
CA ASP A 169 -14.01 25.46 5.30
C ASP A 169 -14.54 26.89 5.12
N SER A 170 -13.95 27.85 5.85
CA SER A 170 -14.29 29.27 5.78
C SER A 170 -13.69 29.99 4.57
N ALA A 171 -12.80 29.35 3.80
CA ALA A 171 -12.10 29.98 2.69
C ALA A 171 -13.06 30.54 1.63
N SER A 172 -12.80 31.74 1.14
CA SER A 172 -13.52 32.35 0.04
C SER A 172 -13.09 31.78 -1.32
N TYR A 173 -13.87 32.08 -2.37
CA TYR A 173 -13.50 31.68 -3.74
C TYR A 173 -12.14 32.26 -4.13
N GLU A 174 -11.89 33.53 -3.82
CA GLU A 174 -10.67 34.24 -4.13
C GLU A 174 -9.45 33.61 -3.46
N GLU A 175 -9.56 33.23 -2.19
CA GLU A 175 -8.48 32.56 -1.43
C GLU A 175 -8.17 31.18 -2.01
N VAL A 176 -9.19 30.37 -2.31
CA VAL A 176 -8.98 29.04 -2.92
C VAL A 176 -8.41 29.15 -4.33
N TYR A 177 -8.90 30.13 -5.11
CA TYR A 177 -8.40 30.37 -6.46
C TYR A 177 -6.92 30.79 -6.45
N GLU A 178 -6.56 31.80 -5.63
CA GLU A 178 -5.19 32.27 -5.50
C GLU A 178 -4.25 31.15 -5.03
N ARG A 179 -4.68 30.38 -4.04
CA ARG A 179 -3.93 29.24 -3.50
C ARG A 179 -3.63 28.19 -4.57
N LEU A 180 -4.62 27.81 -5.37
CA LEU A 180 -4.42 26.87 -6.48
C LEU A 180 -3.52 27.44 -7.58
N GLN A 181 -3.61 28.75 -7.89
CA GLN A 181 -2.73 29.37 -8.87
C GLN A 181 -1.28 29.40 -8.38
N VAL A 182 -1.04 29.80 -7.13
CA VAL A 182 0.30 29.81 -6.52
C VAL A 182 0.89 28.39 -6.53
N TYR A 183 0.11 27.39 -6.09
CA TYR A 183 0.57 26.00 -6.08
C TYR A 183 0.90 25.48 -7.49
N LYS A 184 0.05 25.81 -8.47
CA LYS A 184 0.26 25.48 -9.88
C LYS A 184 1.54 26.12 -10.42
N GLU A 185 1.73 27.43 -10.22
CA GLU A 185 2.93 28.16 -10.68
C GLU A 185 4.21 27.63 -10.02
N GLU A 186 4.17 27.37 -8.72
CA GLU A 186 5.29 26.78 -7.98
C GLU A 186 5.74 25.46 -8.58
N VAL A 187 4.79 24.57 -8.88
CA VAL A 187 5.09 23.22 -9.37
C VAL A 187 5.46 23.22 -10.85
N LEU A 188 4.81 24.05 -11.69
CA LEU A 188 5.07 24.07 -13.13
C LEU A 188 6.35 24.84 -13.50
N GLN A 189 6.65 25.92 -12.79
CA GLN A 189 7.77 26.80 -13.06
C GLN A 189 8.94 26.64 -12.09
N GLY A 190 8.73 25.89 -10.99
CA GLY A 190 9.74 25.66 -9.97
C GLY A 190 10.94 24.85 -10.49
N GLU A 191 12.11 25.11 -9.91
CA GLU A 191 13.30 24.32 -10.15
C GLU A 191 13.17 22.94 -9.48
N GLU A 192 13.67 21.92 -10.14
CA GLU A 192 13.73 20.58 -9.56
C GLU A 192 14.74 20.53 -8.43
N SER A 193 14.35 20.00 -7.28
CA SER A 193 15.28 19.76 -6.17
C SER A 193 16.38 18.79 -6.61
N GLU A 194 17.60 19.02 -6.15
CA GLU A 194 18.68 18.07 -6.32
C GLU A 194 18.37 16.79 -5.55
N VAL A 195 18.58 15.64 -6.18
CA VAL A 195 18.50 14.33 -5.58
C VAL A 195 19.90 13.80 -5.40
N THR A 196 20.38 13.76 -4.17
CA THR A 196 21.70 13.20 -3.87
C THR A 196 21.67 11.68 -4.05
N GLU A 197 22.70 11.14 -4.72
CA GLU A 197 22.81 9.69 -4.87
C GLU A 197 23.04 9.01 -3.51
N ILE A 198 22.50 7.80 -3.39
CA ILE A 198 22.67 6.98 -2.20
C ILE A 198 24.08 6.44 -2.14
N ARG A 199 24.68 6.56 -0.98
CA ARG A 199 25.87 5.81 -0.57
C ARG A 199 25.45 4.70 0.37
N SER A 200 25.69 3.47 0.00
CA SER A 200 25.45 2.30 0.84
C SER A 200 26.72 1.46 0.93
N THR A 201 26.86 0.74 2.04
CA THR A 201 28.01 -0.19 2.22
C THR A 201 27.82 -1.50 1.46
N LEU A 202 26.67 -1.71 0.79
CA LEU A 202 26.29 -2.95 0.08
C LEU A 202 26.29 -4.20 0.98
N SER A 203 26.53 -4.04 2.27
CA SER A 203 26.45 -5.12 3.26
C SER A 203 25.09 -5.08 3.94
N PHE A 204 24.34 -6.16 3.76
CA PHE A 204 23.06 -6.33 4.43
C PHE A 204 23.24 -7.27 5.60
N THR A 205 22.73 -6.87 6.76
CA THR A 205 22.65 -7.71 7.94
C THR A 205 21.21 -8.14 8.18
N SER A 206 21.00 -9.43 8.42
CA SER A 206 19.68 -9.94 8.81
C SER A 206 19.47 -9.77 10.32
N SER A 207 18.20 -9.57 10.71
CA SER A 207 17.79 -9.59 12.13
C SER A 207 17.96 -10.96 12.78
N ILE A 208 18.00 -12.02 11.99
CA ILE A 208 18.18 -13.40 12.44
C ILE A 208 19.22 -14.12 11.57
N THR A 209 19.87 -15.13 12.10
CA THR A 209 20.80 -15.96 11.35
C THR A 209 20.07 -17.01 10.50
N GLU A 210 20.72 -17.53 9.45
CA GLU A 210 20.19 -18.65 8.66
C GLU A 210 19.80 -19.83 9.56
N LYS A 211 20.64 -20.15 10.55
CA LYS A 211 20.38 -21.26 11.48
C LYS A 211 19.08 -21.04 12.27
N GLU A 212 18.86 -19.84 12.78
CA GLU A 212 17.63 -19.49 13.50
C GLU A 212 16.42 -19.57 12.60
N PHE A 213 16.48 -19.03 11.37
CA PHE A 213 15.38 -19.12 10.40
C PHE A 213 15.03 -20.60 10.09
N ARG A 214 16.04 -21.44 9.90
CA ARG A 214 15.82 -22.88 9.66
C ARG A 214 15.13 -23.58 10.83
N VAL A 215 15.47 -23.21 12.07
CA VAL A 215 14.77 -23.72 13.27
C VAL A 215 13.31 -23.25 13.27
N MET A 216 13.04 -21.98 12.94
CA MET A 216 11.67 -21.48 12.83
C MET A 216 10.86 -22.28 11.80
N VAL A 217 11.45 -22.59 10.63
CA VAL A 217 10.80 -23.40 9.59
C VAL A 217 10.47 -24.79 10.09
N GLU A 218 11.40 -25.49 10.76
CA GLU A 218 11.14 -26.83 11.31
C GLU A 218 10.04 -26.78 12.39
N THR A 219 10.06 -25.79 13.29
CA THR A 219 8.99 -25.63 14.29
C THR A 219 7.63 -25.38 13.64
N ALA A 220 7.57 -24.53 12.61
CA ALA A 220 6.35 -24.31 11.84
C ALA A 220 5.83 -25.60 11.18
N LYS A 221 6.74 -26.45 10.66
CA LYS A 221 6.37 -27.76 10.09
C LYS A 221 5.83 -28.73 11.17
N GLU A 222 6.27 -28.62 12.42
CA GLU A 222 5.68 -29.38 13.51
C GLU A 222 4.22 -28.99 13.76
N HIS A 223 3.90 -27.69 13.75
CA HIS A 223 2.52 -27.20 13.84
C HIS A 223 1.65 -27.71 12.67
N ILE A 224 2.22 -27.75 11.45
CA ILE A 224 1.51 -28.30 10.27
C ILE A 224 1.26 -29.80 10.47
N ARG A 225 2.24 -30.58 10.94
CA ARG A 225 2.10 -32.03 11.22
C ARG A 225 1.08 -32.31 12.34
N ALA A 226 1.01 -31.41 13.33
CA ALA A 226 0.02 -31.49 14.41
C ALA A 226 -1.41 -31.14 13.95
N GLY A 227 -1.57 -30.53 12.77
CA GLY A 227 -2.85 -30.11 12.23
C GLY A 227 -3.33 -28.74 12.75
N ASP A 228 -2.45 -27.94 13.34
CA ASP A 228 -2.76 -26.61 13.83
C ASP A 228 -3.03 -25.62 12.67
N ILE A 229 -2.24 -25.74 11.60
CA ILE A 229 -2.27 -24.89 10.41
C ILE A 229 -1.98 -25.70 9.14
N PHE A 230 -2.36 -25.14 7.98
CA PHE A 230 -1.97 -25.66 6.66
C PHE A 230 -0.73 -24.97 6.13
N GLN A 231 -0.60 -23.66 6.41
CA GLN A 231 0.48 -22.79 5.96
C GLN A 231 0.72 -21.67 6.95
N VAL A 232 1.98 -21.25 7.08
CA VAL A 232 2.37 -20.02 7.77
C VAL A 232 3.46 -19.30 6.99
N VAL A 233 3.44 -17.97 6.98
CA VAL A 233 4.49 -17.16 6.32
C VAL A 233 5.44 -16.63 7.38
N LEU A 234 6.68 -17.13 7.38
CA LEU A 234 7.76 -16.66 8.25
C LEU A 234 8.64 -15.65 7.49
N SER A 235 9.09 -14.61 8.19
CA SER A 235 9.85 -13.54 7.58
C SER A 235 11.15 -13.21 8.33
N GLN A 236 12.05 -12.50 7.62
CA GLN A 236 13.24 -11.89 8.20
C GLN A 236 13.39 -10.46 7.69
N ARG A 237 13.98 -9.60 8.52
CA ARG A 237 14.30 -8.23 8.16
C ARG A 237 15.78 -8.09 7.86
N LEU A 238 16.06 -7.43 6.74
CA LEU A 238 17.40 -7.07 6.30
C LEU A 238 17.59 -5.58 6.45
N GLN A 239 18.75 -5.15 6.92
CA GLN A 239 19.11 -3.73 7.06
C GLN A 239 20.47 -3.44 6.46
N SER A 240 20.63 -2.21 5.95
CA SER A 240 21.88 -1.67 5.41
C SER A 240 21.98 -0.18 5.69
N GLU A 241 23.19 0.36 5.69
CA GLU A 241 23.38 1.81 5.64
C GLU A 241 22.79 2.40 4.35
N CYS A 242 22.18 3.57 4.48
CA CYS A 242 21.52 4.29 3.42
C CYS A 242 21.68 5.80 3.61
N ILE A 243 22.80 6.34 3.16
CA ILE A 243 23.12 7.77 3.29
C ILE A 243 22.82 8.47 1.98
N GLY A 244 21.97 9.48 1.99
CA GLY A 244 21.56 10.25 0.81
C GLY A 244 20.05 10.43 0.74
N ASP A 245 19.54 10.78 -0.44
CA ASP A 245 18.12 11.01 -0.65
C ASP A 245 17.37 9.70 -0.98
N PRO A 246 16.45 9.21 -0.13
CA PRO A 246 15.69 7.98 -0.41
C PRO A 246 14.88 8.05 -1.72
N PHE A 247 14.60 9.25 -2.24
CA PHE A 247 13.92 9.39 -3.53
C PHE A 247 14.78 8.86 -4.70
N ALA A 248 16.11 8.86 -4.58
CA ALA A 248 16.98 8.21 -5.55
C ALA A 248 16.73 6.71 -5.62
N LEU A 249 16.49 6.04 -4.48
CA LEU A 249 16.14 4.62 -4.43
C LEU A 249 14.81 4.35 -5.12
N TYR A 250 13.79 5.17 -4.82
CA TYR A 250 12.49 5.04 -5.47
C TYR A 250 12.59 5.13 -6.99
N ARG A 251 13.37 6.10 -7.50
CA ARG A 251 13.59 6.26 -8.95
C ARG A 251 14.26 5.04 -9.58
N LYS A 252 15.28 4.48 -8.92
CA LYS A 252 15.92 3.23 -9.37
C LYS A 252 14.93 2.05 -9.33
N LEU A 253 14.17 1.91 -8.23
CA LEU A 253 13.18 0.85 -8.05
C LEU A 253 12.08 0.90 -9.11
N ARG A 254 11.60 2.09 -9.43
CA ARG A 254 10.58 2.34 -10.45
C ARG A 254 10.99 1.83 -11.84
N ILE A 255 12.28 1.88 -12.15
CA ILE A 255 12.85 1.42 -13.42
C ILE A 255 13.14 -0.08 -13.37
N ALA A 256 13.74 -0.56 -12.27
CA ALA A 256 14.20 -1.94 -12.14
C ALA A 256 13.06 -2.92 -11.88
N ASN A 257 12.04 -2.50 -11.14
CA ASN A 257 10.93 -3.39 -10.72
C ASN A 257 9.58 -2.68 -10.77
N PRO A 258 9.09 -2.28 -11.96
CA PRO A 258 7.79 -1.64 -12.11
C PRO A 258 6.66 -2.58 -11.66
N SER A 259 5.72 -2.08 -10.88
CA SER A 259 4.62 -2.85 -10.28
C SER A 259 3.31 -2.05 -10.30
N PRO A 260 2.15 -2.70 -10.14
CA PRO A 260 0.86 -2.02 -10.10
C PRO A 260 0.74 -0.94 -9.03
N TYR A 261 1.43 -1.13 -7.91
CA TYR A 261 1.45 -0.19 -6.79
C TYR A 261 2.88 0.29 -6.54
N MET A 262 3.18 1.49 -7.02
CA MET A 262 4.43 2.19 -6.79
C MET A 262 4.16 3.34 -5.84
N PHE A 263 4.87 3.42 -4.74
CA PHE A 263 4.65 4.45 -3.73
C PHE A 263 5.95 4.98 -3.12
N TYR A 264 5.94 6.26 -2.85
CA TYR A 264 6.94 6.97 -2.06
C TYR A 264 6.21 7.92 -1.11
N ILE A 265 6.38 7.74 0.19
CA ILE A 265 5.72 8.55 1.22
C ILE A 265 6.77 9.01 2.22
N ASP A 266 6.97 10.30 2.26
CA ASP A 266 7.88 10.98 3.19
C ASP A 266 7.12 11.44 4.43
N PHE A 267 7.36 10.79 5.55
CA PHE A 267 6.82 11.15 6.86
C PHE A 267 7.68 12.18 7.60
N GLN A 268 8.71 12.71 6.98
CA GLN A 268 9.72 13.63 7.49
C GLN A 268 10.79 12.94 8.37
N ASP A 269 10.41 12.14 9.35
CA ASP A 269 11.33 11.41 10.24
C ASP A 269 11.80 10.08 9.63
N TYR A 270 11.06 9.57 8.68
CA TYR A 270 11.37 8.35 7.91
C TYR A 270 10.58 8.36 6.59
N VAL A 271 10.98 7.48 5.71
CA VAL A 271 10.36 7.30 4.39
C VAL A 271 9.90 5.87 4.24
N VAL A 272 8.72 5.68 3.64
CA VAL A 272 8.23 4.38 3.17
C VAL A 272 8.16 4.43 1.66
N LEU A 273 8.86 3.53 0.98
CA LEU A 273 8.86 3.41 -0.47
C LEU A 273 8.73 1.96 -0.90
N GLY A 274 8.11 1.71 -2.05
CA GLY A 274 7.91 0.34 -2.47
C GLY A 274 7.38 0.18 -3.88
N SER A 275 7.36 -1.09 -4.28
CA SER A 275 6.90 -1.58 -5.57
C SER A 275 6.11 -2.87 -5.35
N SER A 276 4.88 -2.73 -4.83
CA SER A 276 4.05 -3.89 -4.52
C SER A 276 3.32 -4.42 -5.75
N PRO A 277 3.37 -5.72 -5.99
CA PRO A 277 2.61 -6.34 -7.08
C PRO A 277 1.15 -6.60 -6.70
N GLU A 278 0.80 -6.57 -5.41
CA GLU A 278 -0.44 -7.15 -4.89
C GLU A 278 -1.35 -6.11 -4.25
N SER A 279 -2.62 -6.09 -4.65
CA SER A 279 -3.68 -5.36 -3.96
C SER A 279 -4.10 -6.12 -2.71
N LEU A 280 -4.05 -5.48 -1.55
CA LEU A 280 -4.69 -6.02 -0.37
C LEU A 280 -6.21 -5.90 -0.48
N LEU A 281 -6.69 -4.69 -0.72
CA LEU A 281 -8.11 -4.36 -0.77
C LEU A 281 -8.32 -3.07 -1.56
N SER A 282 -9.32 -3.06 -2.43
CA SER A 282 -9.89 -1.82 -2.96
C SER A 282 -11.39 -1.75 -2.72
N VAL A 283 -11.89 -0.56 -2.44
CA VAL A 283 -13.32 -0.25 -2.34
C VAL A 283 -13.59 0.92 -3.26
N ARG A 284 -14.54 0.74 -4.18
CA ARG A 284 -15.04 1.81 -5.06
C ARG A 284 -16.55 1.80 -5.01
N ASP A 285 -17.09 2.91 -4.57
CA ASP A 285 -18.50 3.04 -4.26
C ASP A 285 -18.90 1.97 -3.21
N ASP A 286 -19.71 0.99 -3.57
CA ASP A 286 -20.07 -0.14 -2.72
C ASP A 286 -19.40 -1.47 -3.12
N LYS A 287 -18.52 -1.46 -4.14
CA LYS A 287 -17.79 -2.65 -4.58
C LYS A 287 -16.49 -2.82 -3.81
N VAL A 288 -16.35 -3.95 -3.16
CA VAL A 288 -15.13 -4.38 -2.47
C VAL A 288 -14.43 -5.45 -3.29
N MET A 289 -13.10 -5.36 -3.42
CA MET A 289 -12.32 -6.26 -4.27
C MET A 289 -10.97 -6.61 -3.61
N THR A 290 -10.54 -7.86 -3.79
CA THR A 290 -9.15 -8.30 -3.56
C THR A 290 -8.63 -9.07 -4.76
N ASN A 291 -7.31 -9.06 -4.96
CA ASN A 291 -6.65 -9.73 -6.07
C ASN A 291 -5.65 -10.77 -5.56
N PRO A 292 -6.04 -12.01 -5.32
CA PRO A 292 -5.10 -13.08 -5.04
C PRO A 292 -4.14 -13.31 -6.22
N ILE A 293 -2.84 -13.32 -5.93
CA ILE A 293 -1.77 -13.58 -6.90
C ILE A 293 -0.92 -14.73 -6.37
N ALA A 294 -0.70 -15.76 -7.19
CA ALA A 294 0.21 -16.86 -6.91
C ALA A 294 0.90 -17.33 -8.18
N GLY A 295 1.88 -18.20 -8.02
CA GLY A 295 2.67 -18.70 -9.12
C GLY A 295 3.48 -17.62 -9.82
N THR A 296 4.76 -17.83 -9.95
CA THR A 296 5.65 -16.86 -10.63
C THR A 296 6.52 -17.61 -11.62
N ARG A 297 6.57 -17.11 -12.86
CA ARG A 297 7.51 -17.56 -13.88
C ARG A 297 8.17 -16.37 -14.56
N PRO A 298 9.43 -16.48 -14.93
CA PRO A 298 10.08 -15.45 -15.75
C PRO A 298 9.42 -15.37 -17.13
N ARG A 299 9.54 -14.23 -17.78
CA ARG A 299 9.11 -14.04 -19.18
C ARG A 299 10.01 -14.85 -20.13
N GLY A 300 9.41 -15.42 -21.14
CA GLY A 300 10.12 -16.03 -22.26
C GLY A 300 10.83 -14.97 -23.12
N LYS A 301 11.88 -15.36 -23.83
CA LYS A 301 12.60 -14.51 -24.77
C LYS A 301 11.82 -14.28 -26.07
N THR A 302 10.87 -15.15 -26.36
CA THR A 302 10.02 -15.10 -27.55
C THR A 302 8.54 -15.24 -27.15
N LYS A 303 7.62 -14.83 -28.04
CA LYS A 303 6.18 -15.02 -27.83
C LYS A 303 5.80 -16.50 -27.68
N GLN A 304 6.54 -17.39 -28.34
CA GLN A 304 6.29 -18.83 -28.26
C GLN A 304 6.73 -19.39 -26.91
N GLU A 305 7.94 -19.06 -26.43
CA GLU A 305 8.39 -19.42 -25.08
C GLU A 305 7.46 -18.88 -24.00
N ASP A 306 6.98 -17.63 -24.14
CA ASP A 306 5.98 -17.05 -23.22
C ASP A 306 4.69 -17.90 -23.17
N ALA A 307 4.22 -18.38 -24.29
CA ALA A 307 3.01 -19.22 -24.36
C ALA A 307 3.24 -20.62 -23.76
N GLU A 308 4.43 -21.19 -23.93
CA GLU A 308 4.80 -22.47 -23.33
C GLU A 308 4.92 -22.38 -21.81
N ILE A 309 5.56 -21.31 -21.30
CA ILE A 309 5.69 -21.02 -19.86
C ILE A 309 4.31 -20.77 -19.24
N GLU A 310 3.45 -19.97 -19.90
CA GLU A 310 2.07 -19.75 -19.45
C GLU A 310 1.29 -21.05 -19.33
N LYS A 311 1.41 -21.93 -20.31
CA LYS A 311 0.75 -23.24 -20.30
C LYS A 311 1.28 -24.11 -19.16
N GLU A 312 2.61 -24.21 -18.99
CA GLU A 312 3.24 -24.96 -17.90
C GLU A 312 2.76 -24.45 -16.53
N LEU A 313 2.72 -23.13 -16.34
CA LEU A 313 2.27 -22.51 -15.11
C LEU A 313 0.80 -22.86 -14.80
N LEU A 314 -0.08 -22.85 -15.80
CA LEU A 314 -1.49 -23.19 -15.63
C LEU A 314 -1.75 -24.71 -15.45
N GLU A 315 -0.84 -25.56 -15.91
CA GLU A 315 -0.91 -27.01 -15.74
C GLU A 315 -0.25 -27.48 -14.44
N ASN A 316 0.53 -26.64 -13.76
CA ASN A 316 1.21 -27.00 -12.53
C ASN A 316 0.22 -27.17 -11.36
N GLU A 317 0.05 -28.40 -10.90
CA GLU A 317 -0.93 -28.75 -9.85
C GLU A 317 -0.65 -28.03 -8.52
N LYS A 318 0.62 -27.88 -8.14
CA LYS A 318 1.03 -27.22 -6.89
C LYS A 318 0.64 -25.73 -6.93
N GLU A 319 1.02 -25.02 -7.99
CA GLU A 319 0.72 -23.60 -8.15
C GLU A 319 -0.80 -23.34 -8.20
N ARG A 320 -1.55 -24.21 -8.86
CA ARG A 320 -3.01 -24.13 -8.91
C ARG A 320 -3.67 -24.38 -7.56
N ALA A 321 -3.17 -25.37 -6.81
CA ALA A 321 -3.70 -25.67 -5.47
C ALA A 321 -3.44 -24.51 -4.50
N GLU A 322 -2.23 -23.94 -4.52
CA GLU A 322 -1.88 -22.76 -3.75
C GLU A 322 -2.76 -21.57 -4.14
N HIS A 323 -2.89 -21.29 -5.43
CA HIS A 323 -3.72 -20.18 -5.91
C HIS A 323 -5.20 -20.36 -5.51
N MET A 324 -5.74 -21.56 -5.58
CA MET A 324 -7.11 -21.88 -5.16
C MET A 324 -7.31 -21.60 -3.67
N MET A 325 -6.34 -21.97 -2.83
CA MET A 325 -6.37 -21.67 -1.40
C MET A 325 -6.39 -20.13 -1.15
N LEU A 326 -5.60 -19.36 -1.88
CA LEU A 326 -5.58 -17.90 -1.74
C LEU A 326 -6.89 -17.25 -2.23
N VAL A 327 -7.48 -17.78 -3.29
CA VAL A 327 -8.81 -17.34 -3.76
C VAL A 327 -9.88 -17.62 -2.72
N ASP A 328 -9.89 -18.79 -2.10
CA ASP A 328 -10.86 -19.16 -1.07
C ASP A 328 -10.67 -18.28 0.19
N LEU A 329 -9.44 -17.96 0.54
CA LEU A 329 -9.13 -17.04 1.63
C LEU A 329 -9.65 -15.63 1.33
N GLY A 330 -9.40 -15.12 0.12
CA GLY A 330 -9.93 -13.83 -0.35
C GLY A 330 -11.46 -13.82 -0.37
N ARG A 331 -12.10 -14.89 -0.81
CA ARG A 331 -13.57 -15.05 -0.74
C ARG A 331 -14.10 -15.01 0.70
N ASN A 332 -13.39 -15.64 1.63
CA ASN A 332 -13.77 -15.62 3.03
C ASN A 332 -13.64 -14.21 3.63
N ASP A 333 -12.55 -13.52 3.36
CA ASP A 333 -12.31 -12.17 3.86
C ASP A 333 -13.35 -11.18 3.30
N ILE A 334 -13.54 -11.14 1.99
CA ILE A 334 -14.55 -10.30 1.32
C ILE A 334 -15.97 -10.70 1.74
N GLY A 335 -16.26 -11.99 1.91
CA GLY A 335 -17.57 -12.48 2.29
C GLY A 335 -18.07 -12.01 3.66
N ARG A 336 -17.15 -11.71 4.58
CA ARG A 336 -17.47 -11.19 5.91
C ARG A 336 -18.12 -9.80 5.87
N VAL A 337 -17.75 -8.98 4.89
CA VAL A 337 -18.17 -7.59 4.74
C VAL A 337 -19.18 -7.40 3.61
N SER A 338 -19.38 -8.39 2.77
CA SER A 338 -20.27 -8.31 1.60
C SER A 338 -21.68 -8.77 1.86
N GLU A 339 -22.62 -8.28 1.07
CA GLU A 339 -23.99 -8.76 1.04
C GLU A 339 -24.04 -10.25 0.69
N ILE A 340 -24.97 -10.99 1.29
CA ILE A 340 -25.08 -12.43 1.09
C ILE A 340 -25.38 -12.72 -0.40
N GLY A 341 -24.56 -13.57 -1.01
CA GLY A 341 -24.71 -13.96 -2.41
C GLY A 341 -24.10 -12.98 -3.43
N SER A 342 -23.48 -11.87 -2.98
CA SER A 342 -22.84 -10.89 -3.88
C SER A 342 -21.39 -11.23 -4.23
N VAL A 343 -20.76 -12.18 -3.51
CA VAL A 343 -19.35 -12.53 -3.75
C VAL A 343 -19.21 -13.30 -5.06
N THR A 344 -18.42 -12.75 -5.98
CA THR A 344 -18.15 -13.31 -7.31
C THR A 344 -16.66 -13.34 -7.60
N ILE A 345 -16.25 -14.18 -8.56
CA ILE A 345 -14.89 -14.22 -9.06
C ILE A 345 -14.97 -13.90 -10.56
N ASP A 346 -14.58 -12.68 -10.93
CA ASP A 346 -14.68 -12.21 -12.32
C ASP A 346 -13.54 -12.75 -13.19
N LYS A 347 -12.31 -12.73 -12.66
CA LYS A 347 -11.16 -13.39 -13.27
C LYS A 347 -10.77 -14.57 -12.38
N TYR A 348 -10.73 -15.74 -12.94
CA TYR A 348 -10.30 -16.94 -12.22
C TYR A 348 -9.12 -17.59 -12.91
N MET A 349 -7.99 -17.68 -12.20
CA MET A 349 -6.75 -18.30 -12.70
C MET A 349 -6.31 -17.78 -14.07
N LYS A 350 -6.31 -16.49 -14.30
CA LYS A 350 -5.76 -15.87 -15.52
C LYS A 350 -4.29 -15.57 -15.35
N VAL A 351 -3.50 -15.82 -16.40
CA VAL A 351 -2.10 -15.39 -16.40
C VAL A 351 -2.00 -13.93 -16.83
N GLU A 352 -1.48 -13.10 -15.95
CA GLU A 352 -1.10 -11.72 -16.25
C GLU A 352 0.42 -11.64 -16.46
N LYS A 353 0.80 -10.96 -17.55
CA LYS A 353 2.18 -10.83 -18.00
C LYS A 353 2.70 -9.43 -17.67
N TYR A 354 3.69 -9.38 -16.80
CA TYR A 354 4.42 -8.17 -16.42
C TYR A 354 5.71 -8.05 -17.24
N SER A 355 6.51 -7.01 -16.99
CA SER A 355 7.74 -6.77 -17.75
C SER A 355 8.74 -7.93 -17.69
N HIS A 356 8.91 -8.55 -16.53
CA HIS A 356 9.92 -9.58 -16.27
C HIS A 356 9.38 -10.93 -15.83
N VAL A 357 8.14 -10.96 -15.37
CA VAL A 357 7.50 -12.16 -14.82
C VAL A 357 6.06 -12.28 -15.31
N MET A 358 5.46 -13.45 -15.12
CA MET A 358 4.03 -13.69 -15.24
C MET A 358 3.52 -14.38 -13.98
N HIS A 359 2.26 -14.11 -13.63
CA HIS A 359 1.60 -14.66 -12.45
C HIS A 359 0.21 -15.19 -12.78
N ILE A 360 -0.26 -16.15 -11.98
CA ILE A 360 -1.68 -16.52 -11.95
C ILE A 360 -2.41 -15.50 -11.06
N VAL A 361 -3.44 -14.87 -11.59
CA VAL A 361 -4.23 -13.83 -10.93
C VAL A 361 -5.70 -14.20 -10.93
N SER A 362 -6.37 -13.91 -9.82
CA SER A 362 -7.83 -13.92 -9.73
C SER A 362 -8.33 -12.61 -9.15
N GLU A 363 -9.56 -12.24 -9.46
CA GLU A 363 -10.23 -11.06 -8.90
C GLU A 363 -11.49 -11.51 -8.17
N VAL A 364 -11.54 -11.26 -6.87
CA VAL A 364 -12.69 -11.58 -6.01
C VAL A 364 -13.40 -10.28 -5.67
N TYR A 365 -14.68 -10.20 -6.00
CA TYR A 365 -15.51 -9.03 -5.77
C TYR A 365 -16.65 -9.35 -4.80
N GLY A 366 -17.13 -8.32 -4.11
CA GLY A 366 -18.36 -8.34 -3.35
C GLY A 366 -19.02 -6.97 -3.33
N THR A 367 -20.28 -6.91 -2.94
CA THR A 367 -20.98 -5.67 -2.65
C THR A 367 -20.96 -5.43 -1.15
N LEU A 368 -20.41 -4.31 -0.70
CA LEU A 368 -20.28 -3.96 0.71
C LEU A 368 -21.68 -3.87 1.34
N ARG A 369 -21.84 -4.43 2.55
CA ARG A 369 -23.11 -4.31 3.30
C ARG A 369 -23.35 -2.85 3.67
N LYS A 370 -24.59 -2.41 3.61
CA LYS A 370 -24.99 -1.01 3.87
C LYS A 370 -24.55 -0.45 5.22
N GLN A 371 -24.38 -1.31 6.22
CA GLN A 371 -23.94 -0.93 7.57
C GLN A 371 -22.43 -1.07 7.78
N MET A 372 -21.67 -1.43 6.75
CA MET A 372 -20.23 -1.58 6.81
C MET A 372 -19.53 -0.54 5.92
N SER A 373 -18.37 -0.12 6.37
CA SER A 373 -17.51 0.84 5.68
C SER A 373 -16.31 0.16 5.02
N GLY A 374 -15.56 0.92 4.23
CA GLY A 374 -14.27 0.49 3.72
C GLY A 374 -13.26 0.18 4.84
N PHE A 375 -13.38 0.85 5.99
CA PHE A 375 -12.52 0.58 7.16
C PHE A 375 -12.85 -0.76 7.82
N ASP A 376 -14.14 -1.13 7.89
CA ASP A 376 -14.52 -2.46 8.33
C ASP A 376 -13.94 -3.53 7.40
N ALA A 377 -14.06 -3.34 6.08
CA ALA A 377 -13.49 -4.26 5.11
C ALA A 377 -11.97 -4.39 5.28
N LEU A 378 -11.29 -3.29 5.55
CA LEU A 378 -9.86 -3.27 5.79
C LEU A 378 -9.47 -4.04 7.07
N ALA A 379 -10.21 -3.84 8.17
CA ALA A 379 -10.00 -4.56 9.43
C ALA A 379 -10.12 -6.09 9.26
N TYR A 380 -11.07 -6.56 8.46
CA TYR A 380 -11.24 -8.00 8.19
C TYR A 380 -10.21 -8.57 7.22
N CYS A 381 -9.71 -7.78 6.27
CA CYS A 381 -8.72 -8.22 5.28
C CYS A 381 -7.29 -8.19 5.83
N LEU A 382 -6.99 -7.34 6.82
CA LEU A 382 -5.66 -7.25 7.44
C LEU A 382 -5.43 -8.35 8.50
N PRO A 383 -4.21 -8.91 8.50
CA PRO A 383 -3.28 -8.99 7.38
C PRO A 383 -3.78 -9.95 6.30
N ALA A 384 -3.27 -9.81 5.07
CA ALA A 384 -3.58 -10.78 4.01
C ALA A 384 -3.11 -12.19 4.35
N GLY A 385 -3.83 -13.19 3.87
CA GLY A 385 -3.44 -14.58 4.07
C GLY A 385 -2.13 -14.95 3.37
N THR A 386 -1.82 -14.29 2.26
CA THR A 386 -0.57 -14.44 1.50
C THR A 386 0.69 -14.08 2.30
N VAL A 387 0.54 -13.36 3.40
CA VAL A 387 1.64 -12.95 4.30
C VAL A 387 1.45 -13.41 5.75
N SER A 388 0.36 -14.10 6.05
CA SER A 388 0.08 -14.68 7.37
C SER A 388 0.00 -16.19 7.34
N GLY A 389 -1.04 -16.76 6.80
CA GLY A 389 -1.24 -18.20 6.64
C GLY A 389 -2.69 -18.64 6.82
N ALA A 390 -2.90 -19.94 6.93
CA ALA A 390 -4.22 -20.55 7.04
C ALA A 390 -4.23 -21.70 8.05
N PRO A 391 -5.20 -21.73 9.02
CA PRO A 391 -6.15 -20.68 9.39
C PRO A 391 -5.48 -19.41 9.91
N LYS A 392 -6.02 -18.22 9.52
CA LYS A 392 -5.37 -16.91 9.69
C LYS A 392 -4.95 -16.61 11.14
N ILE A 393 -5.85 -16.72 12.10
CA ILE A 393 -5.58 -16.37 13.51
C ILE A 393 -4.47 -17.26 14.08
N ARG A 394 -4.58 -18.59 13.91
CA ARG A 394 -3.56 -19.52 14.42
C ARG A 394 -2.20 -19.33 13.75
N ALA A 395 -2.18 -19.04 12.46
CA ALA A 395 -0.93 -18.69 11.77
C ALA A 395 -0.28 -17.43 12.35
N MET A 396 -1.06 -16.39 12.69
CA MET A 396 -0.54 -15.17 13.33
C MET A 396 -0.03 -15.41 14.75
N GLU A 397 -0.66 -16.28 15.54
CA GLU A 397 -0.14 -16.70 16.85
C GLU A 397 1.22 -17.38 16.70
N ILE A 398 1.37 -18.30 15.75
CA ILE A 398 2.64 -18.99 15.47
C ILE A 398 3.72 -18.02 14.97
N ILE A 399 3.36 -17.06 14.11
CA ILE A 399 4.26 -15.98 13.70
C ILE A 399 4.77 -15.22 14.94
N ASN A 400 3.86 -14.87 15.85
CA ASN A 400 4.21 -14.15 17.05
C ASN A 400 5.08 -14.96 18.03
N GLU A 401 4.93 -16.27 18.02
CA GLU A 401 5.76 -17.20 18.83
C GLU A 401 7.19 -17.33 18.24
N LEU A 402 7.33 -17.28 16.92
CA LEU A 402 8.58 -17.57 16.21
C LEU A 402 9.38 -16.33 15.80
N GLU A 403 8.72 -15.23 15.46
CA GLU A 403 9.40 -13.97 15.14
C GLU A 403 9.65 -13.17 16.42
N ASN A 404 10.86 -12.57 16.55
CA ASN A 404 11.28 -11.88 17.77
C ASN A 404 11.00 -10.37 17.74
N GLU A 405 10.55 -9.84 16.62
CA GLU A 405 10.39 -8.41 16.36
C GLU A 405 9.07 -8.12 15.68
N LYS A 406 8.50 -6.92 15.90
CA LYS A 406 7.33 -6.42 15.17
C LYS A 406 7.61 -6.37 13.67
N ARG A 407 6.59 -6.68 12.88
CA ARG A 407 6.64 -6.57 11.41
C ARG A 407 6.51 -5.13 10.93
N ASN A 408 5.95 -4.24 11.74
CA ASN A 408 5.71 -2.84 11.41
C ASN A 408 4.96 -2.69 10.07
N VAL A 409 5.57 -2.01 9.08
CA VAL A 409 4.97 -1.79 7.75
C VAL A 409 4.81 -3.09 6.96
N TYR A 410 5.77 -4.03 7.08
CA TYR A 410 5.74 -5.29 6.34
C TYR A 410 4.48 -6.10 6.62
N ALA A 411 3.87 -6.64 5.58
CA ALA A 411 2.62 -7.41 5.62
C ALA A 411 1.37 -6.63 6.08
N GLY A 412 1.48 -5.31 6.22
CA GLY A 412 0.38 -4.39 6.40
C GLY A 412 -0.17 -3.89 5.05
N ALA A 413 -0.73 -2.69 5.05
CA ALA A 413 -1.32 -2.01 3.90
C ALA A 413 -0.68 -0.65 3.65
N VAL A 414 -0.45 -0.28 2.39
CA VAL A 414 0.02 1.06 1.98
C VAL A 414 -0.85 1.57 0.85
N GLY A 415 -1.30 2.81 0.94
CA GLY A 415 -2.13 3.40 -0.10
C GLY A 415 -2.90 4.62 0.37
N TYR A 416 -4.16 4.70 -0.03
CA TYR A 416 -5.01 5.83 0.34
C TYR A 416 -6.42 5.41 0.75
N VAL A 417 -7.05 6.26 1.57
CA VAL A 417 -8.49 6.28 1.84
C VAL A 417 -9.00 7.67 1.49
N SER A 418 -9.96 7.72 0.59
CA SER A 418 -10.48 8.94 -0.01
C SER A 418 -11.68 9.50 0.75
N PHE A 419 -11.90 10.81 0.70
CA PHE A 419 -13.11 11.46 1.23
C PHE A 419 -14.41 10.98 0.58
N SER A 420 -14.35 10.36 -0.60
CA SER A 420 -15.50 9.68 -1.22
C SER A 420 -15.89 8.37 -0.52
N GLY A 421 -15.11 7.89 0.45
CA GLY A 421 -15.22 6.54 1.01
C GLY A 421 -14.51 5.46 0.20
N ASN A 422 -14.01 5.79 -0.98
CA ASN A 422 -13.18 4.89 -1.77
C ASN A 422 -11.83 4.66 -1.08
N LEU A 423 -11.28 3.47 -1.20
CA LEU A 423 -9.93 3.16 -0.76
C LEU A 423 -9.22 2.25 -1.77
N ASP A 424 -7.90 2.36 -1.81
CA ASP A 424 -7.06 1.47 -2.61
C ASP A 424 -5.74 1.25 -1.86
N MET A 425 -5.61 0.04 -1.29
CA MET A 425 -4.53 -0.33 -0.40
C MET A 425 -3.76 -1.53 -0.97
N ALA A 426 -2.50 -1.31 -1.27
CA ALA A 426 -1.58 -2.38 -1.62
C ALA A 426 -1.16 -3.16 -0.39
N LEU A 427 -0.88 -4.44 -0.56
CA LEU A 427 -0.17 -5.22 0.44
C LEU A 427 1.26 -4.68 0.59
N ALA A 428 1.69 -4.40 1.81
CA ALA A 428 3.02 -3.85 2.08
C ALA A 428 4.11 -4.94 2.00
N ILE A 429 4.37 -5.40 0.78
CA ILE A 429 5.49 -6.25 0.39
C ILE A 429 6.34 -5.53 -0.65
N ARG A 430 7.56 -5.99 -0.88
CA ARG A 430 8.51 -5.25 -1.75
C ARG A 430 8.61 -3.78 -1.33
N THR A 431 8.64 -3.57 -0.02
CA THR A 431 8.60 -2.28 0.66
C THR A 431 9.87 -2.07 1.45
N MET A 432 10.37 -0.85 1.42
CA MET A 432 11.54 -0.40 2.15
C MET A 432 11.14 0.74 3.09
N VAL A 433 11.62 0.68 4.32
CA VAL A 433 11.59 1.79 5.28
C VAL A 433 12.98 2.37 5.37
N VAL A 434 13.12 3.68 5.18
CA VAL A 434 14.40 4.40 5.37
C VAL A 434 14.27 5.32 6.56
N LYS A 435 15.09 5.08 7.58
CA LYS A 435 15.09 5.84 8.84
C LYS A 435 16.51 5.87 9.42
N ASP A 436 16.92 7.00 9.96
CA ASP A 436 18.19 7.16 10.66
C ASP A 436 19.38 6.65 9.82
N GLU A 437 19.45 7.06 8.55
CA GLU A 437 20.47 6.65 7.58
C GLU A 437 20.58 5.12 7.37
N LYS A 438 19.49 4.38 7.63
CA LYS A 438 19.38 2.95 7.40
C LYS A 438 18.16 2.63 6.55
N ALA A 439 18.32 1.65 5.66
CA ALA A 439 17.24 1.05 4.90
C ALA A 439 16.91 -0.33 5.48
N TYR A 440 15.63 -0.58 5.66
CA TYR A 440 15.08 -1.83 6.18
C TYR A 440 14.16 -2.44 5.14
N VAL A 441 14.40 -3.71 4.83
CA VAL A 441 13.61 -4.52 3.90
C VAL A 441 13.22 -5.80 4.60
N GLN A 442 11.94 -6.18 4.56
CA GLN A 442 11.47 -7.44 5.13
C GLN A 442 10.85 -8.31 4.04
N ALA A 443 11.13 -9.60 4.09
CA ALA A 443 10.59 -10.58 3.16
C ALA A 443 10.34 -11.91 3.88
N GLY A 444 9.32 -12.65 3.41
CA GLY A 444 8.91 -13.91 4.00
C GLY A 444 8.70 -15.01 2.96
N ALA A 445 8.70 -16.25 3.45
CA ALA A 445 8.41 -17.44 2.70
C ALA A 445 7.24 -18.22 3.32
N GLY A 446 6.41 -18.79 2.47
CA GLY A 446 5.24 -19.58 2.87
C GLY A 446 5.63 -21.02 3.20
N ILE A 447 5.60 -21.37 4.47
CA ILE A 447 5.98 -22.68 4.97
C ILE A 447 4.80 -23.63 4.88
N VAL A 448 4.99 -24.75 4.18
CA VAL A 448 4.05 -25.86 4.04
C VAL A 448 4.72 -27.18 4.46
N TYR A 449 3.96 -28.27 4.45
CA TYR A 449 4.43 -29.58 4.90
C TYR A 449 5.76 -30.02 4.25
N ASP A 450 5.90 -29.82 2.94
CA ASP A 450 7.07 -30.24 2.15
C ASP A 450 8.17 -29.18 2.04
N SER A 451 8.05 -28.03 2.75
CA SER A 451 9.04 -26.96 2.71
C SER A 451 10.43 -27.44 3.18
N ASP A 452 11.46 -27.08 2.41
CA ASP A 452 12.87 -27.26 2.79
C ASP A 452 13.41 -26.01 3.47
N PRO A 453 13.93 -26.09 4.71
CA PRO A 453 14.35 -24.92 5.48
C PRO A 453 15.44 -24.07 4.82
N VAL A 454 16.29 -24.67 3.99
CA VAL A 454 17.35 -23.94 3.27
C VAL A 454 16.74 -23.19 2.09
N ALA A 455 15.87 -23.89 1.33
CA ALA A 455 15.20 -23.29 0.19
C ALA A 455 14.30 -22.11 0.60
N GLU A 456 13.58 -22.23 1.73
CA GLU A 456 12.72 -21.14 2.23
C GLU A 456 13.53 -19.93 2.71
N TYR A 457 14.70 -20.16 3.35
CA TYR A 457 15.61 -19.07 3.70
C TYR A 457 16.09 -18.34 2.43
N GLU A 458 16.55 -19.08 1.43
CA GLU A 458 17.00 -18.52 0.14
C GLU A 458 15.86 -17.77 -0.58
N GLU A 459 14.62 -18.25 -0.47
CA GLU A 459 13.46 -17.60 -1.04
C GLU A 459 13.25 -16.20 -0.43
N THR A 460 13.39 -16.04 0.89
CA THR A 460 13.29 -14.72 1.53
C THR A 460 14.34 -13.75 1.02
N LEU A 461 15.58 -14.21 0.84
CA LEU A 461 16.67 -13.40 0.27
C LEU A 461 16.38 -13.03 -1.19
N ASN A 462 15.87 -13.98 -1.99
CA ASN A 462 15.50 -13.74 -3.37
C ASN A 462 14.37 -12.72 -3.51
N LYS A 463 13.35 -12.78 -2.64
CA LYS A 463 12.26 -11.80 -2.61
C LYS A 463 12.73 -10.41 -2.21
N ALA A 464 13.72 -10.29 -1.32
CA ALA A 464 14.32 -9.02 -0.94
C ALA A 464 15.25 -8.45 -2.03
N ARG A 465 15.84 -9.31 -2.87
CA ARG A 465 16.91 -8.96 -3.83
C ARG A 465 16.60 -7.76 -4.71
N ALA A 466 15.37 -7.67 -5.24
CA ALA A 466 14.98 -6.56 -6.12
C ALA A 466 15.10 -5.19 -5.44
N LEU A 467 14.79 -5.12 -4.13
CA LEU A 467 14.95 -3.89 -3.34
C LEU A 467 16.41 -3.66 -2.93
N LEU A 468 17.17 -4.72 -2.71
CA LEU A 468 18.58 -4.62 -2.30
C LEU A 468 19.46 -4.21 -3.48
N GLU A 469 19.13 -4.62 -4.71
CA GLU A 469 19.89 -4.29 -5.91
C GLU A 469 19.82 -2.81 -6.29
N VAL A 470 18.72 -2.13 -6.01
CA VAL A 470 18.61 -0.67 -6.28
C VAL A 470 19.49 0.18 -5.35
N MET A 471 19.99 -0.39 -4.26
CA MET A 471 20.94 0.26 -3.36
C MET A 471 22.38 0.19 -3.86
N LYS A 472 22.65 -0.66 -4.88
CA LYS A 472 23.93 -0.72 -5.59
C LYS A 472 24.02 0.43 -6.60
#